data_d5e9a61c25dd0717a2fd4197a32a0fc1
#
_entry.id   d5e9a61c25dd0717a2fd4197a32a0fc1
#
_cell.length_a   1.000
_cell.length_b   1.000
_cell.length_c   1.000
_cell.angle_alpha   90.00
_cell.angle_beta   90.00
_cell.angle_gamma   90.00
#
_symmetry.space_group_name_H-M   'P 1'
#
loop_
_entity.id
_entity.type
_entity.pdbx_description
1 polymer ?
#
loop_
_entity_poly.entity_id
_entity_poly.type
_entity_poly.pdbx_seq_one_letter_code
_entity_poly.pdbx_strand_id
1 'polypeptide(L)'
;MGFMDELIANHMPDKILFWLDAHLLYYCLSYYMQKKHPANYYAIIDVPDRSKKFFEQQKLVNFDKIWFYHDNVIKKNNIDIEYLEAFEKKYSLNLWKFAINERLFYKYNQFHKFTKNEILSILEQECRFFETVLNESKPNYIIMQDSGLHHGHLMSEICKKRDIHVIMINISKFGGGCYLSSSIHTLDNLDTLDKIKPKGRSIDELQKLLSESSLSTSLMNYTNETRKSKFALAKATFQVLFVSDNQNMKTHYSYYGRTKLRVLFNEILTILKTRSRTSFLDKSCIKTIEEE
;
A
#
# COMPACT_ATOMS: atom_id res chain seq x y z
N MET A 1 -11.81 42.45 18.96
CA MET A 1 -11.56 42.06 17.57
C MET A 1 -10.09 42.32 17.25
N GLY A 2 -9.15 41.63 17.88
CA GLY A 2 -7.73 41.88 17.69
C GLY A 2 -6.83 40.73 18.13
N PHE A 3 -7.16 40.08 19.24
CA PHE A 3 -6.27 39.05 19.82
C PHE A 3 -6.51 37.64 19.28
N MET A 4 -7.72 37.33 18.84
CA MET A 4 -8.04 36.06 18.16
C MET A 4 -7.58 36.06 16.70
N ASP A 5 -7.63 37.22 16.04
CA ASP A 5 -7.19 37.33 14.64
C ASP A 5 -5.66 37.28 14.51
N GLU A 6 -4.90 37.76 15.52
CA GLU A 6 -3.44 37.62 15.59
C GLU A 6 -2.98 36.16 15.88
N LEU A 7 -3.74 35.40 16.65
CA LEU A 7 -3.46 33.99 16.92
C LEU A 7 -3.72 33.09 15.68
N ILE A 8 -4.66 33.47 14.82
CA ILE A 8 -4.95 32.77 13.55
C ILE A 8 -3.93 33.16 12.45
N ALA A 9 -3.38 34.38 12.52
CA ALA A 9 -2.46 34.90 11.51
C ALA A 9 -1.03 34.30 11.54
N ASN A 10 -0.65 33.57 12.60
CA ASN A 10 0.71 33.02 12.77
C ASN A 10 0.81 31.49 12.69
N HIS A 11 -0.26 30.79 12.40
CA HIS A 11 -0.14 29.35 12.17
C HIS A 11 0.12 29.11 10.66
N MET A 12 1.36 28.76 10.34
CA MET A 12 1.65 28.24 9.00
C MET A 12 0.73 27.02 8.76
N PRO A 13 0.11 26.91 7.58
CA PRO A 13 -0.80 25.81 7.30
C PRO A 13 -0.05 24.48 7.45
N ASP A 14 -0.72 23.49 8.00
CA ASP A 14 -0.19 22.13 8.09
C ASP A 14 0.26 21.64 6.72
N LYS A 15 1.28 20.81 6.70
CA LYS A 15 1.79 20.16 5.50
C LYS A 15 1.54 18.66 5.62
N ILE A 16 0.70 18.13 4.76
CA ILE A 16 0.24 16.75 4.81
C ILE A 16 0.71 16.02 3.57
N LEU A 17 1.51 14.97 3.78
CA LEU A 17 1.96 14.07 2.73
C LEU A 17 1.09 12.82 2.71
N PHE A 18 0.53 12.47 1.56
CA PHE A 18 -0.22 11.24 1.35
C PHE A 18 0.61 10.21 0.59
N TRP A 19 0.54 8.95 1.01
CA TRP A 19 0.95 7.82 0.19
C TRP A 19 -0.28 7.23 -0.48
N LEU A 20 -0.35 7.36 -1.79
CA LEU A 20 -1.51 6.97 -2.59
C LEU A 20 -1.18 5.76 -3.46
N ASP A 21 -2.04 4.77 -3.39
CA ASP A 21 -1.97 3.54 -4.17
C ASP A 21 -3.16 3.38 -5.13
N ALA A 22 -3.23 2.22 -5.77
CA ALA A 22 -4.30 1.90 -6.71
C ALA A 22 -5.69 1.73 -6.08
N HIS A 23 -5.79 1.62 -4.76
CA HIS A 23 -7.09 1.42 -4.06
C HIS A 23 -7.91 2.70 -3.93
N LEU A 24 -7.35 3.85 -4.25
CA LEU A 24 -8.00 5.17 -4.22
C LEU A 24 -8.61 5.59 -2.87
N LEU A 25 -8.53 4.78 -1.82
CA LEU A 25 -9.07 5.10 -0.51
C LEU A 25 -8.46 6.39 0.04
N TYR A 26 -7.15 6.47 0.04
CA TYR A 26 -6.41 7.63 0.53
C TYR A 26 -6.56 8.85 -0.38
N TYR A 27 -6.78 8.62 -1.68
CA TYR A 27 -7.13 9.69 -2.61
C TYR A 27 -8.51 10.29 -2.28
N CYS A 28 -9.51 9.45 -2.04
CA CYS A 28 -10.83 9.91 -1.58
C CYS A 28 -10.73 10.64 -0.23
N LEU A 29 -9.92 10.11 0.69
CA LEU A 29 -9.67 10.75 1.98
C LEU A 29 -9.04 12.14 1.80
N SER A 30 -8.01 12.28 0.96
CA SER A 30 -7.37 13.57 0.69
C SER A 30 -8.36 14.60 0.12
N TYR A 31 -9.29 14.16 -0.73
CA TYR A 31 -10.37 15.01 -1.26
C TYR A 31 -11.29 15.55 -0.15
N TYR A 32 -11.75 14.69 0.75
CA TYR A 32 -12.62 15.11 1.84
C TYR A 32 -11.89 15.93 2.90
N MET A 33 -10.64 15.61 3.18
CA MET A 33 -9.80 16.39 4.09
C MET A 33 -9.56 17.80 3.56
N GLN A 34 -9.20 17.95 2.28
CA GLN A 34 -8.97 19.27 1.67
C GLN A 34 -10.18 20.18 1.75
N LYS A 35 -11.41 19.62 1.73
CA LYS A 35 -12.64 20.40 1.90
C LYS A 35 -12.86 20.91 3.32
N LYS A 36 -12.29 20.25 4.32
CA LYS A 36 -12.56 20.54 5.74
C LYS A 36 -11.37 21.11 6.49
N HIS A 37 -10.18 20.89 5.99
CA HIS A 37 -8.93 21.27 6.66
C HIS A 37 -8.00 21.97 5.66
N PRO A 38 -7.88 23.31 5.76
CA PRO A 38 -6.94 24.08 4.94
C PRO A 38 -5.50 23.71 5.30
N ALA A 39 -4.78 23.12 4.36
CA ALA A 39 -3.41 22.66 4.51
C ALA A 39 -2.70 22.62 3.16
N ASN A 40 -1.38 22.48 3.16
CA ASN A 40 -0.60 22.15 1.96
C ASN A 40 -0.59 20.64 1.79
N TYR A 41 -1.04 20.18 0.64
CA TYR A 41 -1.19 18.75 0.34
C TYR A 41 -0.14 18.26 -0.64
N TYR A 42 0.54 17.19 -0.29
CA TYR A 42 1.57 16.54 -1.10
C TYR A 42 1.22 15.07 -1.29
N ALA A 43 1.71 14.45 -2.37
CA ALA A 43 1.46 13.04 -2.58
C ALA A 43 2.65 12.27 -3.17
N ILE A 44 2.91 11.09 -2.62
CA ILE A 44 3.67 10.02 -3.28
C ILE A 44 2.65 9.09 -3.94
N ILE A 45 2.80 8.85 -5.23
CA ILE A 45 1.91 8.00 -6.02
C ILE A 45 2.61 6.67 -6.31
N ASP A 46 2.09 5.60 -5.72
CA ASP A 46 2.62 4.24 -5.85
C ASP A 46 1.74 3.42 -6.81
N VAL A 47 1.82 3.74 -8.09
CA VAL A 47 1.05 3.08 -9.14
C VAL A 47 1.84 2.94 -10.43
N PRO A 48 1.55 1.92 -11.29
CA PRO A 48 2.16 1.80 -12.60
C PRO A 48 1.64 2.88 -13.57
N ASP A 49 2.37 3.11 -14.66
CA ASP A 49 2.13 4.16 -15.68
C ASP A 49 0.68 4.27 -16.15
N ARG A 50 0.00 3.16 -16.29
CA ARG A 50 -1.40 3.17 -16.74
C ARG A 50 -2.31 3.95 -15.79
N SER A 51 -2.10 3.77 -14.49
CA SER A 51 -2.86 4.48 -13.46
C SER A 51 -2.30 5.87 -13.18
N LYS A 52 -1.03 6.11 -13.56
CA LYS A 52 -0.34 7.39 -13.44
C LYS A 52 -1.12 8.51 -14.14
N LYS A 53 -1.61 8.25 -15.37
CA LYS A 53 -2.39 9.22 -16.16
C LYS A 53 -3.62 9.75 -15.42
N PHE A 54 -4.25 8.92 -14.59
CA PHE A 54 -5.37 9.37 -13.74
C PHE A 54 -4.90 10.45 -12.77
N PHE A 55 -3.81 10.22 -12.06
CA PHE A 55 -3.28 11.18 -11.09
C PHE A 55 -2.70 12.44 -11.73
N GLU A 56 -2.16 12.36 -12.94
CA GLU A 56 -1.68 13.51 -13.70
C GLU A 56 -2.82 14.41 -14.21
N GLN A 57 -3.97 13.82 -14.53
CA GLN A 57 -5.10 14.51 -15.15
C GLN A 57 -6.22 14.89 -14.17
N GLN A 58 -6.22 14.33 -12.96
CA GLN A 58 -7.24 14.62 -11.96
C GLN A 58 -7.19 16.09 -11.52
N LYS A 59 -8.38 16.64 -11.21
CA LYS A 59 -8.57 18.02 -10.74
C LYS A 59 -9.39 18.10 -9.44
N LEU A 60 -9.64 16.97 -8.80
CA LEU A 60 -10.47 16.89 -7.60
C LEU A 60 -9.71 17.28 -6.35
N VAL A 61 -8.43 16.91 -6.28
CA VAL A 61 -7.54 17.25 -5.17
C VAL A 61 -6.41 18.12 -5.70
N ASN A 62 -6.20 19.25 -5.07
CA ASN A 62 -5.10 20.14 -5.38
C ASN A 62 -3.89 19.73 -4.52
N PHE A 63 -2.93 19.03 -5.14
CA PHE A 63 -1.65 18.73 -4.53
C PHE A 63 -0.62 19.78 -4.95
N ASP A 64 0.10 20.35 -4.00
CA ASP A 64 1.18 21.32 -4.27
C ASP A 64 2.32 20.66 -5.04
N LYS A 65 2.59 19.38 -4.74
CA LYS A 65 3.53 18.55 -5.50
C LYS A 65 3.18 17.07 -5.41
N ILE A 66 3.45 16.35 -6.51
CA ILE A 66 3.27 14.91 -6.65
C ILE A 66 4.59 14.28 -7.06
N TRP A 67 4.93 13.14 -6.47
CA TRP A 67 6.06 12.29 -6.87
C TRP A 67 5.55 10.90 -7.21
N PHE A 68 6.07 10.32 -8.30
CA PHE A 68 5.74 8.96 -8.71
C PHE A 68 6.81 7.99 -8.24
N TYR A 69 6.47 7.10 -7.30
CA TYR A 69 7.41 6.16 -6.68
C TYR A 69 8.09 5.26 -7.72
N HIS A 70 7.31 4.68 -8.64
CA HIS A 70 7.82 3.76 -9.66
C HIS A 70 8.80 4.41 -10.65
N ASP A 71 8.76 5.71 -10.84
CA ASP A 71 9.68 6.41 -11.73
C ASP A 71 11.04 6.69 -11.06
N ASN A 72 11.06 6.69 -9.73
CA ASN A 72 12.24 7.04 -8.94
C ASN A 72 13.05 5.84 -8.44
N VAL A 73 12.46 4.63 -8.49
CA VAL A 73 13.14 3.39 -8.07
C VAL A 73 13.23 2.46 -9.28
N ILE A 74 14.30 2.65 -10.07
CA ILE A 74 14.53 1.96 -11.33
C ILE A 74 15.76 1.05 -11.23
N LYS A 75 15.94 0.17 -12.24
CA LYS A 75 17.10 -0.71 -12.29
C LYS A 75 18.39 0.10 -12.48
N LYS A 76 19.29 0.02 -11.49
CA LYS A 76 20.63 0.57 -11.51
C LYS A 76 21.67 -0.51 -11.20
N ASN A 77 22.88 -0.36 -11.77
CA ASN A 77 23.98 -1.30 -11.54
C ASN A 77 25.00 -0.79 -10.51
N ASN A 78 25.08 0.51 -10.30
CA ASN A 78 26.00 1.12 -9.35
C ASN A 78 25.31 1.35 -8.01
N ILE A 79 26.01 1.02 -6.93
CA ILE A 79 25.55 1.16 -5.56
C ILE A 79 26.53 2.05 -4.82
N ASP A 80 26.02 3.03 -4.12
CA ASP A 80 26.79 3.91 -3.24
C ASP A 80 26.70 3.37 -1.80
N ILE A 81 27.65 2.52 -1.45
CA ILE A 81 27.70 1.89 -0.12
C ILE A 81 27.95 2.93 0.97
N GLU A 82 28.83 3.92 0.70
CA GLU A 82 29.13 4.98 1.66
C GLU A 82 27.89 5.80 2.02
N TYR A 83 27.05 6.08 1.03
CA TYR A 83 25.77 6.72 1.26
C TYR A 83 24.85 5.87 2.14
N LEU A 84 24.73 4.56 1.85
CA LEU A 84 23.88 3.66 2.64
C LEU A 84 24.34 3.58 4.10
N GLU A 85 25.65 3.48 4.35
CA GLU A 85 26.23 3.47 5.70
C GLU A 85 25.98 4.80 6.43
N ALA A 86 26.17 5.92 5.72
CA ALA A 86 25.88 7.25 6.26
C ALA A 86 24.39 7.41 6.60
N PHE A 87 23.50 6.88 5.75
CA PHE A 87 22.06 6.89 5.95
C PHE A 87 21.65 6.06 7.17
N GLU A 88 22.15 4.82 7.31
CA GLU A 88 21.90 3.97 8.47
C GLU A 88 22.32 4.66 9.77
N LYS A 89 23.50 5.29 9.77
CA LYS A 89 24.00 6.04 10.91
C LYS A 89 23.12 7.26 11.22
N LYS A 90 22.76 8.03 10.20
CA LYS A 90 21.93 9.26 10.33
C LYS A 90 20.60 8.98 10.99
N TYR A 91 19.92 7.93 10.56
CA TYR A 91 18.60 7.57 11.04
C TYR A 91 18.58 6.50 12.12
N SER A 92 19.75 5.97 12.50
CA SER A 92 19.88 4.83 13.43
C SER A 92 19.00 3.64 13.01
N LEU A 93 19.04 3.31 11.72
CA LEU A 93 18.28 2.21 11.11
C LEU A 93 19.24 1.10 10.63
N ASN A 94 18.70 -0.08 10.43
CA ASN A 94 19.38 -1.18 9.76
C ASN A 94 18.58 -1.59 8.53
N LEU A 95 19.08 -1.23 7.35
CA LEU A 95 18.38 -1.44 6.08
C LEU A 95 18.18 -2.92 5.74
N TRP A 96 19.10 -3.80 6.18
CA TRP A 96 18.90 -5.24 6.00
C TRP A 96 17.71 -5.82 6.73
N LYS A 97 17.28 -5.22 7.87
CA LYS A 97 16.07 -5.67 8.57
C LYS A 97 14.82 -5.48 7.71
N PHE A 98 14.77 -4.42 6.89
CA PHE A 98 13.66 -4.21 5.95
C PHE A 98 13.76 -5.20 4.78
N ALA A 99 14.94 -5.39 4.21
CA ALA A 99 15.16 -6.26 3.07
C ALA A 99 14.89 -7.74 3.39
N ILE A 100 15.34 -8.25 4.52
CA ILE A 100 15.22 -9.67 4.90
C ILE A 100 13.76 -10.09 5.07
N ASN A 101 12.91 -9.18 5.51
CA ASN A 101 11.51 -9.43 5.73
C ASN A 101 10.67 -9.18 4.46
N GLU A 102 11.28 -8.66 3.40
CA GLU A 102 10.55 -8.33 2.18
C GLU A 102 10.21 -9.57 1.35
N ARG A 103 8.93 -9.88 1.34
CA ARG A 103 8.41 -11.05 0.63
C ARG A 103 8.55 -10.94 -0.88
N LEU A 104 8.60 -9.73 -1.43
CA LEU A 104 8.78 -9.51 -2.86
C LEU A 104 10.16 -9.96 -3.32
N PHE A 105 11.21 -9.78 -2.50
CA PHE A 105 12.55 -10.21 -2.83
C PHE A 105 12.74 -11.73 -2.77
N TYR A 106 12.05 -12.41 -1.85
CA TYR A 106 12.31 -13.83 -1.56
C TYR A 106 11.16 -14.78 -1.91
N LYS A 107 9.91 -14.33 -1.88
CA LYS A 107 8.76 -15.23 -1.97
C LYS A 107 7.80 -14.95 -3.13
N TYR A 108 7.44 -13.70 -3.35
CA TYR A 108 6.36 -13.37 -4.29
C TYR A 108 6.82 -13.07 -5.71
N ASN A 109 8.11 -12.93 -5.94
CA ASN A 109 8.61 -12.77 -7.30
C ASN A 109 9.13 -14.10 -7.86
N GLN A 110 8.23 -14.90 -8.43
CA GLN A 110 8.57 -16.15 -9.11
C GLN A 110 9.26 -15.94 -10.47
N PHE A 111 9.33 -14.72 -10.97
CA PHE A 111 9.91 -14.38 -12.25
C PHE A 111 11.36 -13.95 -12.18
N HIS A 112 11.81 -13.50 -11.02
CA HIS A 112 13.16 -12.98 -10.80
C HIS A 112 13.66 -13.33 -9.40
N LYS A 113 14.93 -13.73 -9.32
CA LYS A 113 15.65 -13.91 -8.04
C LYS A 113 16.56 -12.71 -7.84
N PHE A 114 16.26 -11.92 -6.83
CA PHE A 114 17.06 -10.75 -6.51
C PHE A 114 18.45 -11.11 -5.99
N THR A 115 19.45 -10.48 -6.54
CA THR A 115 20.82 -10.52 -6.00
C THR A 115 20.96 -9.52 -4.84
N LYS A 116 21.96 -9.72 -3.99
CA LYS A 116 22.29 -8.78 -2.92
C LYS A 116 22.47 -7.35 -3.44
N ASN A 117 23.19 -7.21 -4.56
CA ASN A 117 23.46 -5.90 -5.14
C ASN A 117 22.19 -5.22 -5.68
N GLU A 118 21.28 -5.97 -6.30
CA GLU A 118 19.99 -5.41 -6.73
C GLU A 118 19.17 -4.92 -5.54
N ILE A 119 19.14 -5.67 -4.43
CA ILE A 119 18.44 -5.26 -3.20
C ILE A 119 19.06 -3.98 -2.63
N LEU A 120 20.38 -3.90 -2.51
CA LEU A 120 21.06 -2.70 -2.02
C LEU A 120 20.82 -1.49 -2.92
N SER A 121 20.82 -1.69 -4.25
CA SER A 121 20.53 -0.62 -5.21
C SER A 121 19.08 -0.10 -5.09
N ILE A 122 18.12 -0.98 -4.82
CA ILE A 122 16.73 -0.61 -4.56
C ILE A 122 16.63 0.23 -3.30
N LEU A 123 17.22 -0.26 -2.19
CA LEU A 123 17.22 0.45 -0.92
C LEU A 123 17.88 1.82 -1.01
N GLU A 124 19.01 1.93 -1.73
CA GLU A 124 19.68 3.22 -1.95
C GLU A 124 18.76 4.22 -2.63
N GLN A 125 18.10 3.81 -3.69
CA GLN A 125 17.20 4.68 -4.44
C GLN A 125 15.97 5.09 -3.63
N GLU A 126 15.42 4.17 -2.83
CA GLU A 126 14.33 4.47 -1.91
C GLU A 126 14.75 5.47 -0.85
N CYS A 127 15.92 5.27 -0.24
CA CYS A 127 16.46 6.19 0.76
C CYS A 127 16.63 7.61 0.19
N ARG A 128 17.24 7.73 -1.00
CA ARG A 128 17.43 9.02 -1.68
C ARG A 128 16.10 9.67 -2.06
N PHE A 129 15.18 8.88 -2.58
CA PHE A 129 13.86 9.35 -2.96
C PHE A 129 13.08 9.88 -1.76
N PHE A 130 13.07 9.14 -0.66
CA PHE A 130 12.35 9.54 0.55
C PHE A 130 12.97 10.78 1.20
N GLU A 131 14.30 10.86 1.24
CA GLU A 131 14.95 12.10 1.70
C GLU A 131 14.58 13.29 0.83
N THR A 132 14.56 13.13 -0.49
CA THR A 132 14.18 14.20 -1.43
C THR A 132 12.74 14.66 -1.17
N VAL A 133 11.79 13.73 -1.11
CA VAL A 133 10.39 14.06 -0.85
C VAL A 133 10.22 14.78 0.48
N LEU A 134 10.83 14.26 1.56
CA LEU A 134 10.70 14.83 2.88
C LEU A 134 11.43 16.18 3.04
N ASN A 135 12.51 16.39 2.31
CA ASN A 135 13.22 17.69 2.32
C ASN A 135 12.46 18.78 1.56
N GLU A 136 11.79 18.41 0.48
CA GLU A 136 11.02 19.34 -0.33
C GLU A 136 9.66 19.67 0.26
N SER A 137 8.90 18.67 0.72
CA SER A 137 7.57 18.87 1.30
C SER A 137 7.62 19.36 2.75
N LYS A 138 8.62 18.93 3.54
CA LYS A 138 8.74 19.18 5.00
C LYS A 138 7.39 18.99 5.71
N PRO A 139 6.79 17.79 5.62
CA PRO A 139 5.44 17.57 6.10
C PRO A 139 5.41 17.50 7.64
N ASN A 140 4.29 17.94 8.23
CA ASN A 140 4.00 17.71 9.65
C ASN A 140 3.42 16.30 9.84
N TYR A 141 2.66 15.83 8.86
CA TYR A 141 1.95 14.56 8.88
C TYR A 141 2.19 13.76 7.61
N ILE A 142 2.33 12.45 7.75
CA ILE A 142 2.19 11.52 6.63
C ILE A 142 0.98 10.61 6.88
N ILE A 143 0.11 10.49 5.88
CA ILE A 143 -1.05 9.60 5.89
C ILE A 143 -0.81 8.50 4.88
N MET A 144 -0.78 7.26 5.37
CA MET A 144 -0.43 6.11 4.56
C MET A 144 -1.16 4.85 5.02
N GLN A 145 -1.20 3.86 4.16
CA GLN A 145 -1.66 2.53 4.54
C GLN A 145 -0.61 1.84 5.41
N ASP A 146 -1.08 0.98 6.32
CA ASP A 146 -0.21 -0.03 6.91
C ASP A 146 0.33 -0.92 5.78
N SER A 147 1.57 -0.67 5.42
CA SER A 147 2.24 -1.39 4.35
C SER A 147 3.07 -2.52 4.92
N GLY A 148 2.66 -3.76 4.67
CA GLY A 148 3.49 -4.93 4.92
C GLY A 148 4.72 -5.02 4.00
N LEU A 149 4.98 -4.01 3.16
CA LEU A 149 6.13 -3.93 2.25
C LEU A 149 7.21 -3.04 2.84
N HIS A 150 8.46 -3.36 2.54
CA HIS A 150 9.65 -2.71 3.11
C HIS A 150 9.68 -1.19 2.88
N HIS A 151 9.29 -0.72 1.71
CA HIS A 151 9.34 0.71 1.38
C HIS A 151 8.41 1.57 2.25
N GLY A 152 7.18 1.09 2.52
CA GLY A 152 6.26 1.79 3.42
C GLY A 152 6.76 1.78 4.87
N HIS A 153 7.33 0.65 5.31
CA HIS A 153 7.94 0.55 6.63
C HIS A 153 9.17 1.47 6.75
N LEU A 154 10.06 1.46 5.75
CA LEU A 154 11.22 2.35 5.71
C LEU A 154 10.80 3.83 5.77
N MET A 155 9.81 4.24 4.95
CA MET A 155 9.28 5.60 4.96
C MET A 155 8.74 6.00 6.33
N SER A 156 7.97 5.13 6.96
CA SER A 156 7.40 5.38 8.28
C SER A 156 8.50 5.57 9.36
N GLU A 157 9.54 4.75 9.32
CA GLU A 157 10.64 4.87 10.27
C GLU A 157 11.49 6.14 10.05
N ILE A 158 11.73 6.53 8.80
CA ILE A 158 12.38 7.83 8.50
C ILE A 158 11.53 9.00 9.02
N CYS A 159 10.21 8.95 8.80
CA CYS A 159 9.30 9.99 9.29
C CYS A 159 9.38 10.14 10.81
N LYS A 160 9.33 9.02 11.56
CA LYS A 160 9.47 9.04 13.02
C LYS A 160 10.79 9.65 13.48
N LYS A 161 11.91 9.35 12.79
CA LYS A 161 13.24 9.93 13.09
C LYS A 161 13.35 11.42 12.75
N ARG A 162 12.40 11.96 12.01
CA ARG A 162 12.31 13.38 11.64
C ARG A 162 11.19 14.10 12.35
N ASP A 163 10.61 13.51 13.39
CA ASP A 163 9.47 14.05 14.16
C ASP A 163 8.25 14.37 13.29
N ILE A 164 8.06 13.60 12.21
CA ILE A 164 6.89 13.68 11.34
C ILE A 164 5.85 12.69 11.86
N HIS A 165 4.64 13.17 12.13
CA HIS A 165 3.56 12.33 12.63
C HIS A 165 3.08 11.34 11.55
N VAL A 166 3.21 10.06 11.85
CA VAL A 166 2.75 8.98 10.95
C VAL A 166 1.34 8.57 11.33
N ILE A 167 0.42 8.62 10.37
CA ILE A 167 -0.98 8.20 10.53
C ILE A 167 -1.24 7.06 9.55
N MET A 168 -1.38 5.85 10.08
CA MET A 168 -1.77 4.67 9.31
C MET A 168 -3.24 4.38 9.57
N ILE A 169 -4.02 4.25 8.50
CA ILE A 169 -5.44 3.93 8.59
C ILE A 169 -5.61 2.48 8.19
N ASN A 170 -6.07 1.68 9.13
CA ASN A 170 -6.29 0.26 8.95
C ASN A 170 -7.77 -0.07 8.98
N ILE A 171 -8.19 -0.94 8.06
CA ILE A 171 -9.57 -1.41 8.01
C ILE A 171 -9.76 -2.50 9.06
N SER A 172 -10.73 -2.32 9.93
CA SER A 172 -11.12 -3.37 10.87
C SER A 172 -11.69 -4.58 10.12
N LYS A 173 -11.28 -5.76 10.54
CA LYS A 173 -11.83 -7.01 10.00
C LYS A 173 -13.29 -7.24 10.45
N PHE A 174 -13.75 -6.50 11.44
CA PHE A 174 -15.06 -6.63 12.03
C PHE A 174 -15.82 -5.30 11.94
N GLY A 175 -17.08 -5.35 11.53
CA GLY A 175 -18.01 -4.22 11.61
C GLY A 175 -17.77 -3.06 10.67
N GLY A 176 -16.89 -3.19 9.66
CA GLY A 176 -16.67 -2.16 8.63
C GLY A 176 -16.06 -0.84 9.13
N GLY A 177 -15.52 -0.82 10.33
CA GLY A 177 -14.81 0.32 10.89
C GLY A 177 -13.36 0.41 10.44
N CYS A 178 -12.69 1.50 10.79
CA CYS A 178 -11.25 1.65 10.67
C CYS A 178 -10.64 2.06 12.00
N TYR A 179 -9.36 1.81 12.17
CA TYR A 179 -8.59 2.30 13.30
C TYR A 179 -7.34 3.00 12.82
N LEU A 180 -6.85 3.93 13.64
CA LEU A 180 -5.65 4.69 13.38
C LEU A 180 -4.50 4.11 14.21
N SER A 181 -3.32 4.05 13.63
CA SER A 181 -2.09 3.72 14.34
C SER A 181 -0.91 4.51 13.79
N SER A 182 0.09 4.74 14.61
CA SER A 182 1.36 5.32 14.20
C SER A 182 2.41 4.26 13.87
N SER A 183 2.07 2.98 14.05
CA SER A 183 2.99 1.85 13.87
C SER A 183 2.26 0.64 13.29
N ILE A 184 3.00 -0.16 12.54
CA ILE A 184 2.53 -1.45 12.00
C ILE A 184 2.33 -2.49 13.13
N HIS A 185 3.04 -2.35 14.22
CA HIS A 185 3.12 -3.40 15.26
C HIS A 185 2.32 -3.08 16.52
N THR A 186 1.91 -1.84 16.71
CA THR A 186 1.25 -1.38 17.94
C THR A 186 0.06 -0.51 17.61
N LEU A 187 -1.02 -0.70 18.37
CA LEU A 187 -2.15 0.22 18.34
C LEU A 187 -1.85 1.41 19.23
N ASP A 188 -2.11 2.60 18.74
CA ASP A 188 -2.14 3.80 19.57
C ASP A 188 -3.37 3.69 20.48
N ASN A 189 -3.34 4.09 21.70
CA ASN A 189 -4.47 4.02 22.65
C ASN A 189 -4.81 2.61 23.22
N LEU A 190 -3.82 1.76 23.41
CA LEU A 190 -4.01 0.48 24.13
C LEU A 190 -4.71 0.69 25.49
N ASP A 191 -4.33 1.75 26.21
CA ASP A 191 -4.97 2.12 27.51
C ASP A 191 -6.48 2.34 27.41
N THR A 192 -6.97 2.73 26.24
CA THR A 192 -8.42 2.89 26.01
C THR A 192 -9.10 1.54 25.80
N LEU A 193 -8.42 0.58 25.19
CA LEU A 193 -8.92 -0.78 25.01
C LEU A 193 -9.06 -1.49 26.37
N ASP A 194 -8.08 -1.32 27.26
CA ASP A 194 -8.10 -1.90 28.62
C ASP A 194 -9.26 -1.37 29.49
N LYS A 195 -9.74 -0.18 29.19
CA LYS A 195 -10.91 0.44 29.87
C LYS A 195 -12.26 -0.04 29.31
N ILE A 196 -12.27 -0.69 28.14
CA ILE A 196 -13.50 -1.20 27.54
C ILE A 196 -13.90 -2.50 28.26
N LYS A 197 -15.01 -2.45 28.98
CA LYS A 197 -15.57 -3.64 29.59
C LYS A 197 -16.06 -4.61 28.53
N PRO A 198 -15.68 -5.90 28.59
CA PRO A 198 -16.20 -6.91 27.69
C PRO A 198 -17.73 -6.95 27.77
N LYS A 199 -18.40 -6.84 26.62
CA LYS A 199 -19.82 -7.14 26.53
C LYS A 199 -19.94 -8.65 26.38
N GLY A 200 -20.52 -9.33 27.38
CA GLY A 200 -20.87 -10.75 27.25
C GLY A 200 -21.92 -10.92 26.15
N ARG A 201 -21.47 -11.29 24.96
CA ARG A 201 -22.36 -11.58 23.83
C ARG A 201 -22.47 -13.08 23.65
N SER A 202 -23.68 -13.56 23.33
CA SER A 202 -23.89 -14.95 22.94
C SER A 202 -23.21 -15.24 21.59
N ILE A 203 -22.99 -16.52 21.29
CA ILE A 203 -22.46 -16.96 19.99
C ILE A 203 -23.38 -16.51 18.86
N ASP A 204 -24.70 -16.60 19.06
CA ASP A 204 -25.70 -16.19 18.07
C ASP A 204 -25.65 -14.68 17.76
N GLU A 205 -25.46 -13.85 18.81
CA GLU A 205 -25.26 -12.41 18.64
C GLU A 205 -23.97 -12.09 17.88
N LEU A 206 -22.89 -12.85 18.12
CA LEU A 206 -21.63 -12.68 17.38
C LEU A 206 -21.78 -13.13 15.92
N GLN A 207 -22.46 -14.24 15.66
CA GLN A 207 -22.75 -14.71 14.31
C GLN A 207 -23.61 -13.71 13.54
N LYS A 208 -24.64 -13.15 14.20
CA LYS A 208 -25.48 -12.10 13.63
C LYS A 208 -24.66 -10.86 13.27
N LEU A 209 -23.82 -10.38 14.18
CA LEU A 209 -22.91 -9.24 13.95
C LEU A 209 -21.95 -9.48 12.77
N LEU A 210 -21.43 -10.69 12.62
CA LEU A 210 -20.56 -11.08 11.51
C LEU A 210 -21.33 -11.15 10.19
N SER A 211 -22.56 -11.65 10.19
CA SER A 211 -23.41 -11.73 9.00
C SER A 211 -23.94 -10.36 8.55
N GLU A 212 -24.19 -9.45 9.47
CA GLU A 212 -24.65 -8.08 9.22
C GLU A 212 -23.52 -7.12 8.81
N SER A 213 -22.25 -7.55 8.84
CA SER A 213 -21.15 -6.71 8.37
C SER A 213 -21.20 -6.54 6.86
N SER A 214 -22.00 -5.57 6.41
CA SER A 214 -22.38 -5.32 5.03
C SER A 214 -21.21 -5.02 4.08
N LEU A 215 -20.07 -4.52 4.60
CA LEU A 215 -18.92 -4.13 3.77
C LEU A 215 -18.22 -5.35 3.18
N SER A 216 -18.01 -6.42 3.96
CA SER A 216 -17.37 -7.65 3.49
C SER A 216 -18.24 -8.36 2.44
N THR A 217 -19.56 -8.38 2.67
CA THR A 217 -20.53 -8.99 1.76
C THR A 217 -20.64 -8.22 0.45
N SER A 218 -20.68 -6.89 0.49
CA SER A 218 -20.72 -6.04 -0.70
C SER A 218 -19.44 -6.15 -1.53
N LEU A 219 -18.25 -6.18 -0.89
CA LEU A 219 -16.97 -6.39 -1.57
C LEU A 219 -16.84 -7.81 -2.15
N MET A 220 -17.31 -8.83 -1.43
CA MET A 220 -17.34 -10.20 -1.96
C MET A 220 -18.31 -10.34 -3.12
N ASN A 221 -19.48 -9.74 -3.07
CA ASN A 221 -20.44 -9.76 -4.16
C ASN A 221 -19.89 -9.06 -5.39
N TYR A 222 -19.32 -7.86 -5.25
CA TYR A 222 -18.66 -7.15 -6.34
C TYR A 222 -17.50 -7.95 -6.95
N THR A 223 -16.66 -8.57 -6.11
CA THR A 223 -15.54 -9.41 -6.59
C THR A 223 -16.04 -10.66 -7.29
N ASN A 224 -17.12 -11.27 -6.82
CA ASN A 224 -17.71 -12.45 -7.43
C ASN A 224 -18.42 -12.14 -8.75
N GLU A 225 -19.08 -11.00 -8.86
CA GLU A 225 -19.72 -10.54 -10.09
C GLU A 225 -18.69 -10.21 -11.18
N THR A 226 -17.60 -9.52 -10.83
CA THR A 226 -16.52 -9.20 -11.77
C THR A 226 -15.73 -10.43 -12.21
N ARG A 227 -15.57 -11.46 -11.36
CA ARG A 227 -14.90 -12.71 -11.71
C ARG A 227 -15.71 -13.62 -12.64
N LYS A 228 -17.05 -13.51 -12.67
CA LYS A 228 -17.92 -14.40 -13.45
C LYS A 228 -17.91 -14.14 -14.96
N SER A 229 -17.49 -13.00 -15.42
CA SER A 229 -17.50 -12.67 -16.84
C SER A 229 -16.23 -13.14 -17.56
N LYS A 230 -16.36 -14.23 -18.32
CA LYS A 230 -15.29 -14.70 -19.23
C LYS A 230 -14.88 -13.62 -20.25
N PHE A 231 -15.84 -12.77 -20.65
CA PHE A 231 -15.61 -11.65 -21.57
C PHE A 231 -14.77 -10.56 -20.91
N ALA A 232 -15.04 -10.22 -19.65
CA ALA A 232 -14.23 -9.24 -18.90
C ALA A 232 -12.78 -9.73 -18.72
N LEU A 233 -12.59 -11.03 -18.48
CA LEU A 233 -11.27 -11.63 -18.39
C LEU A 233 -10.54 -11.57 -19.74
N ALA A 234 -11.19 -11.93 -20.84
CA ALA A 234 -10.63 -11.84 -22.19
C ALA A 234 -10.27 -10.41 -22.56
N LYS A 235 -11.14 -9.44 -22.26
CA LYS A 235 -10.88 -7.99 -22.45
C LYS A 235 -9.69 -7.52 -21.63
N ALA A 236 -9.60 -7.90 -20.37
CA ALA A 236 -8.47 -7.56 -19.51
C ALA A 236 -7.16 -8.16 -20.04
N THR A 237 -7.18 -9.43 -20.45
CA THR A 237 -6.03 -10.11 -21.06
C THR A 237 -5.59 -9.41 -22.34
N PHE A 238 -6.51 -9.07 -23.22
CA PHE A 238 -6.22 -8.32 -24.44
C PHE A 238 -5.59 -6.95 -24.13
N GLN A 239 -6.16 -6.23 -23.17
CA GLN A 239 -5.61 -4.94 -22.74
C GLN A 239 -4.18 -5.07 -22.20
N VAL A 240 -3.90 -6.08 -21.38
CA VAL A 240 -2.54 -6.30 -20.83
C VAL A 240 -1.55 -6.67 -21.94
N LEU A 241 -1.94 -7.53 -22.87
CA LEU A 241 -1.04 -8.03 -23.92
C LEU A 241 -0.74 -7.00 -25.01
N PHE A 242 -1.76 -6.25 -25.45
CA PHE A 242 -1.67 -5.47 -26.69
C PHE A 242 -1.80 -3.96 -26.47
N VAL A 243 -2.51 -3.51 -25.45
CA VAL A 243 -2.84 -2.08 -25.28
C VAL A 243 -1.97 -1.41 -24.21
N SER A 244 -1.56 -2.13 -23.16
CA SER A 244 -0.78 -1.52 -22.08
C SER A 244 0.69 -1.43 -22.46
N ASP A 245 1.15 -0.21 -22.71
CA ASP A 245 2.57 0.11 -22.80
C ASP A 245 2.97 0.87 -21.52
N ASN A 246 3.26 0.11 -20.47
CA ASN A 246 3.74 0.65 -19.21
C ASN A 246 5.26 0.59 -19.20
N GLN A 247 5.93 1.74 -19.31
CA GLN A 247 7.38 1.78 -19.33
C GLN A 247 8.00 1.48 -17.96
N ASN A 248 7.41 1.98 -16.89
CA ASN A 248 7.91 1.70 -15.55
C ASN A 248 7.75 0.23 -15.13
N MET A 249 6.88 -0.54 -15.76
CA MET A 249 6.83 -2.01 -15.61
C MET A 249 8.09 -2.70 -16.17
N LYS A 250 8.90 -2.03 -16.99
CA LYS A 250 10.18 -2.57 -17.50
C LYS A 250 11.34 -2.20 -16.56
N THR A 251 11.23 -1.14 -15.82
CA THR A 251 12.32 -0.53 -15.03
C THR A 251 12.17 -0.72 -13.53
N HIS A 252 10.95 -0.76 -13.01
CA HIS A 252 10.71 -0.88 -11.57
C HIS A 252 10.88 -2.34 -11.08
N TYR A 253 11.52 -2.51 -9.94
CA TYR A 253 11.92 -3.82 -9.40
C TYR A 253 10.76 -4.79 -9.17
N SER A 254 9.56 -4.32 -8.85
CA SER A 254 8.37 -5.16 -8.65
C SER A 254 7.99 -5.98 -9.89
N TYR A 255 8.49 -5.59 -11.06
CA TYR A 255 8.17 -6.23 -12.34
C TYR A 255 9.36 -6.94 -12.99
N TYR A 256 10.50 -7.06 -12.31
CA TYR A 256 11.67 -7.73 -12.87
C TYR A 256 11.35 -9.16 -13.30
N GLY A 257 11.77 -9.52 -14.50
CA GLY A 257 11.53 -10.83 -15.10
C GLY A 257 10.11 -11.06 -15.62
N ARG A 258 9.17 -10.12 -15.46
CA ARG A 258 7.78 -10.23 -15.91
C ARG A 258 7.62 -9.78 -17.36
N THR A 259 7.94 -10.64 -18.32
CA THR A 259 7.55 -10.40 -19.73
C THR A 259 6.09 -10.82 -19.94
N LYS A 260 5.40 -10.18 -20.89
CA LYS A 260 3.97 -10.47 -21.19
C LYS A 260 3.74 -11.98 -21.46
N LEU A 261 4.60 -12.61 -22.26
CA LEU A 261 4.49 -14.05 -22.57
C LEU A 261 4.74 -14.92 -21.34
N ARG A 262 5.74 -14.60 -20.53
CA ARG A 262 6.09 -15.36 -19.34
C ARG A 262 4.97 -15.29 -18.27
N VAL A 263 4.37 -14.13 -18.11
CA VAL A 263 3.20 -13.95 -17.23
C VAL A 263 2.02 -14.75 -17.75
N LEU A 264 1.68 -14.66 -19.05
CA LEU A 264 0.58 -15.41 -19.65
C LEU A 264 0.77 -16.93 -19.49
N PHE A 265 1.95 -17.46 -19.79
CA PHE A 265 2.26 -18.87 -19.64
C PHE A 265 2.11 -19.34 -18.18
N ASN A 266 2.63 -18.55 -17.25
CA ASN A 266 2.51 -18.83 -15.82
C ASN A 266 1.05 -18.84 -15.35
N GLU A 267 0.22 -17.90 -15.82
CA GLU A 267 -1.22 -17.87 -15.50
C GLU A 267 -1.95 -19.10 -16.03
N ILE A 268 -1.65 -19.52 -17.26
CA ILE A 268 -2.21 -20.78 -17.81
C ILE A 268 -1.83 -21.98 -16.95
N LEU A 269 -0.55 -22.11 -16.59
CA LEU A 269 -0.09 -23.20 -15.72
C LEU A 269 -0.76 -23.13 -14.33
N THR A 270 -0.94 -21.95 -13.79
CA THR A 270 -1.61 -21.76 -12.50
C THR A 270 -3.07 -22.20 -12.56
N ILE A 271 -3.79 -21.83 -13.61
CA ILE A 271 -5.18 -22.28 -13.83
C ILE A 271 -5.26 -23.81 -13.91
N LEU A 272 -4.37 -24.44 -14.67
CA LEU A 272 -4.34 -25.89 -14.80
C LEU A 272 -4.05 -26.59 -13.46
N LYS A 273 -3.04 -26.10 -12.73
CA LYS A 273 -2.70 -26.62 -11.39
C LYS A 273 -3.83 -26.41 -10.38
N THR A 274 -4.49 -25.27 -10.41
CA THR A 274 -5.62 -24.99 -9.51
C THR A 274 -6.77 -25.91 -9.79
N ARG A 275 -7.14 -26.14 -11.06
CA ARG A 275 -8.19 -27.10 -11.43
C ARG A 275 -7.88 -28.51 -10.95
N SER A 276 -6.64 -28.96 -11.15
CA SER A 276 -6.21 -30.29 -10.66
C SER A 276 -6.31 -30.39 -9.13
N ARG A 277 -5.85 -29.37 -8.40
CA ARG A 277 -5.94 -29.33 -6.93
C ARG A 277 -7.38 -29.28 -6.43
N THR A 278 -8.23 -28.45 -7.03
CA THR A 278 -9.65 -28.37 -6.67
C THR A 278 -10.34 -29.72 -6.90
N SER A 279 -10.11 -30.35 -8.06
CA SER A 279 -10.66 -31.68 -8.35
C SER A 279 -10.20 -32.75 -7.35
N PHE A 280 -8.94 -32.67 -6.89
CA PHE A 280 -8.43 -33.57 -5.85
C PHE A 280 -9.12 -33.32 -4.50
N LEU A 281 -9.24 -32.05 -4.08
CA LEU A 281 -9.89 -31.68 -2.84
C LEU A 281 -11.37 -32.07 -2.84
N ASP A 282 -12.09 -31.82 -3.94
CA ASP A 282 -13.51 -32.20 -4.09
C ASP A 282 -13.74 -33.71 -3.98
N LYS A 283 -12.74 -34.52 -4.31
CA LYS A 283 -12.80 -35.98 -4.19
C LYS A 283 -12.39 -36.49 -2.81
N SER A 284 -11.55 -35.74 -2.10
CA SER A 284 -10.87 -36.20 -0.88
C SER A 284 -11.39 -35.53 0.38
N CYS A 285 -12.15 -34.45 0.28
CA CYS A 285 -12.68 -33.72 1.42
C CYS A 285 -14.19 -33.91 1.56
N ILE A 286 -14.64 -34.04 2.79
CA ILE A 286 -16.07 -34.01 3.15
C ILE A 286 -16.63 -32.63 2.80
N LYS A 287 -17.74 -32.60 2.08
CA LYS A 287 -18.33 -31.36 1.57
C LYS A 287 -19.26 -30.69 2.55
N THR A 288 -19.87 -31.48 3.42
CA THR A 288 -20.80 -31.01 4.46
C THR A 288 -20.58 -31.77 5.76
N ILE A 289 -20.91 -31.14 6.87
CA ILE A 289 -20.86 -31.78 8.20
C ILE A 289 -21.86 -32.97 8.30
N GLU A 290 -22.88 -32.98 7.44
CA GLU A 290 -23.89 -34.05 7.38
C GLU A 290 -23.37 -35.33 6.69
N GLU A 291 -22.18 -35.30 6.10
CA GLU A 291 -21.51 -36.44 5.45
C GLU A 291 -20.61 -37.23 6.43
N GLU A 292 -20.49 -36.78 7.71
CA GLU A 292 -19.86 -37.53 8.81
C GLU A 292 -20.85 -38.49 9.46
#